data_854e4a47dda43b03e8d6d35113f7b1c2
#
_entry.id   854e4a47dda43b03e8d6d35113f7b1c2
#
_cell.length_a   1.000
_cell.length_b   1.000
_cell.length_c   1.000
_cell.angle_alpha   90.00
_cell.angle_beta   90.00
_cell.angle_gamma   90.00
#
_symmetry.space_group_name_H-M   'P 1'
#
loop_
_entity.id
_entity.type
_entity.pdbx_description
1 polymer ?
#
loop_
_entity_poly.entity_id
_entity_poly.type
_entity_poly.pdbx_seq_one_letter_code
_entity_poly.pdbx_strand_id
1 'polypeptide(L)'
;MAEDRLDEMLFRKDRKQYGRIREEARSFRAQCGGLPLRDDIFSVIKNFAEKNHKALELFRFPIRDERLRAFSVVREGVVFCVINTALPLETQIFAAAYELFFIRRFIEGRMPSFLDKGSIYLKGCGDQQAQTFAALVLALDSEIADRMELYDMDRAQMRVRDIVRLADCFGLSYTAMTLRLYEGGFLEKNRAGSFLEREWEARQYIEDSGVCRRWTVRTEEVCFGELPVMLRENEDSGDADGAWKCRERLEEIVSALRK
;
A
#
# COMPACT_ATOMS: atom_id res chain seq x y z
N MET A 1 7.38 -24.42 -5.02
CA MET A 1 7.35 -23.14 -4.24
C MET A 1 6.85 -21.95 -5.04
N ALA A 2 7.45 -21.54 -6.19
CA ALA A 2 6.93 -20.42 -7.01
C ALA A 2 5.57 -20.74 -7.63
N GLU A 3 5.39 -21.96 -8.14
CA GLU A 3 4.13 -22.42 -8.73
C GLU A 3 2.99 -22.50 -7.72
N ASP A 4 3.25 -23.00 -6.51
CA ASP A 4 2.25 -23.07 -5.43
C ASP A 4 1.70 -21.68 -5.09
N ARG A 5 2.60 -20.68 -5.05
CA ARG A 5 2.23 -19.28 -4.81
C ARG A 5 1.29 -18.73 -5.88
N LEU A 6 1.50 -19.09 -7.14
CA LEU A 6 0.66 -18.68 -8.26
C LEU A 6 -0.72 -19.35 -8.21
N ASP A 7 -0.79 -20.62 -7.78
CA ASP A 7 -2.05 -21.35 -7.63
C ASP A 7 -2.88 -20.88 -6.43
N GLU A 8 -2.23 -20.27 -5.45
CA GLU A 8 -2.92 -19.71 -4.28
C GLU A 8 -3.58 -18.35 -4.51
N MET A 9 -3.36 -17.71 -5.64
CA MET A 9 -3.95 -16.40 -5.94
C MET A 9 -5.46 -16.45 -6.06
N LEU A 10 -6.15 -15.40 -5.57
CA LEU A 10 -7.61 -15.33 -5.51
C LEU A 10 -8.28 -15.55 -6.87
N PHE A 11 -7.72 -14.98 -7.95
CA PHE A 11 -8.31 -15.11 -9.29
C PHE A 11 -8.30 -16.56 -9.82
N ARG A 12 -7.48 -17.44 -9.24
CA ARG A 12 -7.47 -18.87 -9.54
C ARG A 12 -8.44 -19.65 -8.66
N LYS A 13 -8.48 -19.32 -7.36
CA LYS A 13 -9.29 -20.02 -6.37
C LYS A 13 -10.78 -19.68 -6.47
N ASP A 14 -11.11 -18.40 -6.65
CA ASP A 14 -12.49 -17.91 -6.69
C ASP A 14 -12.64 -16.75 -7.68
N ARG A 15 -12.96 -17.10 -8.91
CA ARG A 15 -13.14 -16.10 -10.00
C ARG A 15 -14.28 -15.12 -9.73
N LYS A 16 -15.34 -15.53 -9.03
CA LYS A 16 -16.48 -14.66 -8.72
C LYS A 16 -16.06 -13.60 -7.71
N GLN A 17 -15.35 -14.02 -6.67
CA GLN A 17 -14.84 -13.13 -5.65
C GLN A 17 -13.77 -12.19 -6.25
N TYR A 18 -12.85 -12.70 -7.06
CA TYR A 18 -11.89 -11.88 -7.78
C TYR A 18 -12.57 -10.81 -8.65
N GLY A 19 -13.56 -11.19 -9.45
CA GLY A 19 -14.31 -10.25 -10.29
C GLY A 19 -14.95 -9.12 -9.48
N ARG A 20 -15.52 -9.44 -8.31
CA ARG A 20 -16.07 -8.45 -7.39
C ARG A 20 -14.99 -7.48 -6.87
N ILE A 21 -13.85 -8.00 -6.39
CA ILE A 21 -12.77 -7.18 -5.88
C ILE A 21 -12.16 -6.29 -6.98
N ARG A 22 -12.05 -6.83 -8.20
CA ARG A 22 -11.59 -6.06 -9.37
C ARG A 22 -12.51 -4.88 -9.67
N GLU A 23 -13.82 -5.09 -9.61
CA GLU A 23 -14.79 -4.01 -9.82
C GLU A 23 -14.76 -3.00 -8.67
N GLU A 24 -14.61 -3.46 -7.43
CA GLU A 24 -14.42 -2.58 -6.28
C GLU A 24 -13.17 -1.70 -6.42
N ALA A 25 -12.06 -2.25 -6.88
CA ALA A 25 -10.82 -1.48 -7.12
C ALA A 25 -10.99 -0.45 -8.25
N ARG A 26 -11.63 -0.82 -9.37
CA ARG A 26 -11.93 0.09 -10.48
C ARG A 26 -12.83 1.24 -10.06
N SER A 27 -13.92 0.91 -9.35
CA SER A 27 -14.85 1.93 -8.84
C SER A 27 -14.14 2.90 -7.88
N PHE A 28 -13.32 2.40 -6.98
CA PHE A 28 -12.54 3.24 -6.08
C PHE A 28 -11.57 4.15 -6.85
N ARG A 29 -10.83 3.62 -7.83
CA ARG A 29 -9.92 4.42 -8.66
C ARG A 29 -10.64 5.52 -9.44
N ALA A 30 -11.83 5.23 -9.97
CA ALA A 30 -12.67 6.25 -10.64
C ALA A 30 -13.08 7.38 -9.68
N GLN A 31 -13.39 7.06 -8.41
CA GLN A 31 -13.68 8.06 -7.37
C GLN A 31 -12.47 8.94 -7.01
N CYS A 32 -11.26 8.42 -7.20
CA CYS A 32 -10.00 9.15 -6.99
C CYS A 32 -9.54 9.94 -8.24
N GLY A 33 -10.40 10.10 -9.26
CA GLY A 33 -10.05 10.83 -10.48
C GLY A 33 -9.18 10.07 -11.48
N GLY A 34 -9.02 8.75 -11.31
CA GLY A 34 -8.26 7.89 -12.22
C GLY A 34 -6.73 8.06 -12.16
N LEU A 35 -6.21 8.89 -11.26
CA LEU A 35 -4.76 9.11 -11.13
C LEU A 35 -4.05 7.90 -10.51
N PRO A 36 -2.77 7.63 -10.87
CA PRO A 36 -1.97 6.61 -10.21
C PRO A 36 -1.85 6.89 -8.70
N LEU A 37 -2.14 5.89 -7.86
CA LEU A 37 -2.17 6.08 -6.39
C LEU A 37 -0.81 5.90 -5.70
N ARG A 38 0.22 5.45 -6.40
CA ARG A 38 1.52 5.12 -5.82
C ARG A 38 2.15 6.28 -5.03
N ASP A 39 2.09 7.49 -5.59
CA ASP A 39 2.73 8.67 -4.99
C ASP A 39 1.84 9.31 -3.91
N ASP A 40 0.52 9.06 -3.96
CA ASP A 40 -0.49 9.74 -3.15
C ASP A 40 -1.33 8.83 -2.27
N ILE A 41 -1.01 7.55 -2.16
CA ILE A 41 -1.84 6.59 -1.43
C ILE A 41 -2.17 7.04 0.00
N PHE A 42 -1.23 7.69 0.68
CA PHE A 42 -1.40 8.18 2.04
C PHE A 42 -2.40 9.34 2.11
N SER A 43 -2.31 10.27 1.16
CA SER A 43 -3.27 11.37 1.03
C SER A 43 -4.64 10.86 0.60
N VAL A 44 -4.69 9.85 -0.27
CA VAL A 44 -5.94 9.24 -0.73
C VAL A 44 -6.70 8.59 0.43
N ILE A 45 -6.02 7.91 1.35
CA ILE A 45 -6.65 7.33 2.55
C ILE A 45 -7.30 8.42 3.40
N LYS A 46 -6.58 9.51 3.67
CA LYS A 46 -7.10 10.67 4.44
C LYS A 46 -8.30 11.28 3.73
N ASN A 47 -8.13 11.68 2.47
CA ASN A 47 -9.17 12.34 1.68
C ASN A 47 -10.43 11.47 1.52
N PHE A 48 -10.27 10.14 1.44
CA PHE A 48 -11.40 9.23 1.38
C PHE A 48 -12.19 9.23 2.69
N ALA A 49 -11.53 9.22 3.83
CA ALA A 49 -12.18 9.29 5.14
C ALA A 49 -12.90 10.63 5.31
N GLU A 50 -12.25 11.75 5.01
CA GLU A 50 -12.82 13.12 5.08
C GLU A 50 -14.06 13.26 4.22
N LYS A 51 -14.02 12.83 2.95
CA LYS A 51 -15.17 12.85 2.04
C LYS A 51 -16.37 12.06 2.55
N ASN A 52 -16.12 11.05 3.39
CA ASN A 52 -17.17 10.23 4.01
C ASN A 52 -17.50 10.66 5.45
N HIS A 53 -17.02 11.84 5.88
CA HIS A 53 -17.25 12.37 7.22
C HIS A 53 -16.83 11.42 8.34
N LYS A 54 -15.68 10.74 8.16
CA LYS A 54 -15.08 9.84 9.15
C LYS A 54 -13.73 10.38 9.60
N ALA A 55 -13.53 10.41 10.92
CA ALA A 55 -12.24 10.75 11.50
C ALA A 55 -11.24 9.63 11.22
N LEU A 56 -10.09 9.99 10.69
CA LEU A 56 -8.99 9.06 10.42
C LEU A 56 -7.66 9.73 10.75
N GLU A 57 -6.87 9.04 11.58
CA GLU A 57 -5.50 9.39 11.89
C GLU A 57 -4.54 8.42 11.20
N LEU A 58 -3.66 8.95 10.36
CA LEU A 58 -2.63 8.20 9.68
C LEU A 58 -1.29 8.43 10.35
N PHE A 59 -0.75 7.39 10.96
CA PHE A 59 0.56 7.39 11.59
C PHE A 59 1.58 6.66 10.71
N ARG A 60 2.74 7.25 10.53
CA ARG A 60 3.85 6.67 9.79
C ARG A 60 5.10 6.82 10.64
N PHE A 61 5.70 5.70 11.07
CA PHE A 61 6.90 5.69 11.89
C PHE A 61 7.63 4.34 11.81
N PRO A 62 8.95 4.31 12.09
CA PRO A 62 9.71 3.07 12.04
C PRO A 62 9.34 2.14 13.19
N ILE A 63 8.92 0.91 12.84
CA ILE A 63 8.63 -0.17 13.79
C ILE A 63 9.71 -1.24 13.65
N ARG A 64 10.30 -1.69 14.76
CA ARG A 64 11.41 -2.66 14.76
C ARG A 64 11.05 -4.04 14.20
N ASP A 65 9.80 -4.48 14.38
CA ASP A 65 9.35 -5.76 13.81
C ASP A 65 9.02 -5.57 12.32
N GLU A 66 9.92 -5.97 11.45
CA GLU A 66 9.76 -5.89 9.99
C GLU A 66 8.63 -6.78 9.46
N ARG A 67 8.12 -7.74 10.24
CA ARG A 67 6.94 -8.55 9.86
C ARG A 67 5.66 -7.73 9.96
N LEU A 68 5.64 -6.73 10.83
CA LEU A 68 4.52 -5.79 10.97
C LEU A 68 4.67 -4.68 9.93
N ARG A 69 3.89 -4.75 8.86
CA ARG A 69 3.93 -3.78 7.75
C ARG A 69 3.01 -2.59 7.97
N ALA A 70 1.78 -2.87 8.39
CA ALA A 70 0.76 -1.88 8.70
C ALA A 70 -0.34 -2.54 9.55
N PHE A 71 -1.15 -1.72 10.19
CA PHE A 71 -2.39 -2.15 10.83
C PHE A 71 -3.35 -0.97 10.97
N SER A 72 -4.65 -1.28 11.05
CA SER A 72 -5.67 -0.29 11.38
C SER A 72 -6.50 -0.75 12.57
N VAL A 73 -6.87 0.20 13.43
CA VAL A 73 -7.79 0.00 14.55
C VAL A 73 -8.84 1.10 14.55
N VAL A 74 -10.02 0.80 15.10
CA VAL A 74 -11.05 1.81 15.36
C VAL A 74 -11.20 1.97 16.86
N ARG A 75 -11.13 3.20 17.33
CA ARG A 75 -11.35 3.53 18.72
C ARG A 75 -12.19 4.80 18.80
N GLU A 76 -13.30 4.75 19.54
CA GLU A 76 -14.20 5.89 19.74
C GLU A 76 -14.68 6.54 18.43
N GLY A 77 -14.88 5.71 17.38
CA GLY A 77 -15.32 6.18 16.06
C GLY A 77 -14.22 6.74 15.16
N VAL A 78 -12.99 6.85 15.65
CA VAL A 78 -11.82 7.28 14.89
C VAL A 78 -11.08 6.06 14.35
N VAL A 79 -10.72 6.09 13.07
CA VAL A 79 -9.85 5.09 12.44
C VAL A 79 -8.39 5.50 12.63
N PHE A 80 -7.61 4.67 13.26
CA PHE A 80 -6.15 4.83 13.36
C PHE A 80 -5.49 3.85 12.39
N CYS A 81 -4.76 4.37 11.42
CA CYS A 81 -3.99 3.59 10.46
C CYS A 81 -2.51 3.81 10.69
N VAL A 82 -1.76 2.76 10.90
CA VAL A 82 -0.31 2.80 11.20
C VAL A 82 0.46 2.11 10.09
N ILE A 83 1.48 2.76 9.57
CA ILE A 83 2.37 2.25 8.51
C ILE A 83 3.81 2.22 9.04
N ASN A 84 4.48 1.07 8.88
CA ASN A 84 5.86 0.89 9.29
C ASN A 84 6.83 1.46 8.27
N THR A 85 7.50 2.57 8.61
CA THR A 85 8.46 3.26 7.74
C THR A 85 9.88 2.69 7.80
N ALA A 86 10.16 1.73 8.68
CA ALA A 86 11.41 0.96 8.65
C ALA A 86 11.49 -0.02 7.46
N LEU A 87 10.40 -0.14 6.68
CA LEU A 87 10.34 -0.98 5.48
C LEU A 87 10.56 -0.15 4.20
N PRO A 88 10.96 -0.79 3.07
CA PRO A 88 11.04 -0.12 1.79
C PRO A 88 9.74 0.61 1.41
N LEU A 89 9.84 1.75 0.72
CA LEU A 89 8.68 2.58 0.36
C LEU A 89 7.63 1.80 -0.45
N GLU A 90 8.04 0.92 -1.37
CA GLU A 90 7.13 0.03 -2.10
C GLU A 90 6.30 -0.87 -1.17
N THR A 91 6.91 -1.33 -0.08
CA THR A 91 6.22 -2.14 0.94
C THR A 91 5.24 -1.29 1.74
N GLN A 92 5.61 -0.05 2.07
CA GLN A 92 4.73 0.91 2.75
C GLN A 92 3.50 1.25 1.89
N ILE A 93 3.71 1.52 0.59
CA ILE A 93 2.64 1.82 -0.37
C ILE A 93 1.68 0.64 -0.49
N PHE A 94 2.22 -0.58 -0.65
CA PHE A 94 1.38 -1.78 -0.73
C PHE A 94 0.62 -2.03 0.57
N ALA A 95 1.26 -1.84 1.73
CA ALA A 95 0.64 -1.97 3.03
C ALA A 95 -0.49 -0.95 3.25
N ALA A 96 -0.28 0.31 2.82
CA ALA A 96 -1.32 1.35 2.86
C ALA A 96 -2.52 0.98 1.97
N ALA A 97 -2.28 0.50 0.75
CA ALA A 97 -3.33 0.03 -0.14
C ALA A 97 -4.07 -1.21 0.40
N TYR A 98 -3.37 -2.07 1.14
CA TYR A 98 -3.95 -3.20 1.84
C TYR A 98 -4.87 -2.74 2.99
N GLU A 99 -4.43 -1.80 3.82
CA GLU A 99 -5.24 -1.23 4.90
C GLU A 99 -6.45 -0.45 4.36
N LEU A 100 -6.31 0.24 3.23
CA LEU A 100 -7.39 0.94 2.56
C LEU A 100 -8.59 0.02 2.25
N PHE A 101 -8.36 -1.26 1.96
CA PHE A 101 -9.44 -2.23 1.77
C PHE A 101 -10.34 -2.36 3.00
N PHE A 102 -9.76 -2.41 4.19
CA PHE A 102 -10.50 -2.53 5.45
C PHE A 102 -11.11 -1.19 5.86
N ILE A 103 -10.33 -0.11 5.77
CA ILE A 103 -10.78 1.26 6.07
C ILE A 103 -12.01 1.59 5.24
N ARG A 104 -11.97 1.33 3.93
CA ARG A 104 -13.10 1.56 3.03
C ARG A 104 -14.34 0.78 3.45
N ARG A 105 -14.18 -0.51 3.72
CA ARG A 105 -15.30 -1.37 4.14
C ARG A 105 -15.89 -0.95 5.47
N PHE A 106 -15.06 -0.50 6.39
CA PHE A 106 -15.52 0.06 7.65
C PHE A 106 -16.33 1.34 7.43
N ILE A 107 -15.80 2.28 6.67
CA ILE A 107 -16.46 3.56 6.36
C ILE A 107 -17.80 3.33 5.64
N GLU A 108 -17.87 2.38 4.72
CA GLU A 108 -19.08 1.99 3.98
C GLU A 108 -20.06 1.12 4.81
N GLY A 109 -19.77 0.85 6.08
CA GLY A 109 -20.61 0.01 6.94
C GLY A 109 -20.65 -1.48 6.56
N ARG A 110 -19.70 -1.94 5.78
CA ARG A 110 -19.63 -3.32 5.26
C ARG A 110 -18.77 -4.25 6.11
N MET A 111 -18.12 -3.74 7.15
CA MET A 111 -17.34 -4.57 8.06
C MET A 111 -18.07 -4.79 9.38
N PRO A 112 -18.07 -6.02 9.89
CA PRO A 112 -18.59 -6.28 11.22
C PRO A 112 -17.70 -5.59 12.28
N SER A 113 -18.32 -5.28 13.41
CA SER A 113 -17.85 -4.46 14.53
C SER A 113 -16.58 -4.90 15.25
N PHE A 114 -15.78 -5.83 14.73
CA PHE A 114 -14.58 -6.27 15.43
C PHE A 114 -13.43 -5.26 15.41
N LEU A 115 -13.42 -4.31 14.47
CA LEU A 115 -12.54 -3.14 14.54
C LEU A 115 -12.92 -2.23 15.72
N ASP A 116 -14.19 -2.29 16.15
CA ASP A 116 -14.74 -1.50 17.26
C ASP A 116 -14.29 -2.00 18.65
N LYS A 117 -13.67 -3.17 18.74
CA LYS A 117 -13.25 -3.78 20.01
C LYS A 117 -11.79 -3.51 20.39
N GLY A 118 -11.12 -2.58 19.72
CA GLY A 118 -9.72 -2.20 20.07
C GLY A 118 -8.71 -3.34 19.89
N SER A 119 -9.06 -4.41 19.16
CA SER A 119 -8.13 -5.47 18.86
C SER A 119 -7.15 -5.00 17.77
N ILE A 120 -5.88 -4.94 18.13
CA ILE A 120 -4.79 -4.75 17.17
C ILE A 120 -4.86 -5.91 16.18
N TYR A 121 -5.21 -5.61 14.95
CA TYR A 121 -5.29 -6.59 13.89
C TYR A 121 -3.89 -6.87 13.37
N LEU A 122 -3.13 -7.68 14.12
CA LEU A 122 -1.88 -8.27 13.63
C LEU A 122 -2.24 -9.35 12.59
N LYS A 123 -2.67 -8.92 11.41
CA LYS A 123 -2.80 -9.83 10.29
C LYS A 123 -1.42 -10.09 9.70
N GLY A 124 -0.86 -11.23 10.04
CA GLY A 124 0.07 -11.87 9.14
C GLY A 124 -0.61 -12.11 7.79
N CYS A 125 0.00 -11.72 6.71
CA CYS A 125 -0.08 -12.10 5.29
C CYS A 125 -1.33 -12.88 4.76
N GLY A 126 -2.55 -12.76 5.31
CA GLY A 126 -3.57 -13.78 5.12
C GLY A 126 -4.82 -13.40 4.34
N ASP A 127 -5.18 -12.13 4.20
CA ASP A 127 -6.41 -11.79 3.49
C ASP A 127 -6.16 -11.62 1.99
N GLN A 128 -6.45 -12.68 1.23
CA GLN A 128 -6.30 -12.68 -0.23
C GLN A 128 -7.12 -11.59 -0.92
N GLN A 129 -8.29 -11.22 -0.37
CA GLN A 129 -9.12 -10.16 -0.95
C GLN A 129 -8.44 -8.79 -0.81
N ALA A 130 -7.89 -8.51 0.37
CA ALA A 130 -7.18 -7.26 0.63
C ALA A 130 -5.88 -7.17 -0.20
N GLN A 131 -5.13 -8.27 -0.34
CA GLN A 131 -3.95 -8.34 -1.20
C GLN A 131 -4.30 -8.10 -2.66
N THR A 132 -5.36 -8.77 -3.15
CA THR A 132 -5.85 -8.59 -4.52
C THR A 132 -6.33 -7.16 -4.76
N PHE A 133 -7.08 -6.59 -3.81
CA PHE A 133 -7.51 -5.20 -3.90
C PHE A 133 -6.32 -4.24 -3.96
N ALA A 134 -5.34 -4.40 -3.07
CA ALA A 134 -4.14 -3.57 -3.05
C ALA A 134 -3.37 -3.62 -4.38
N ALA A 135 -3.15 -4.82 -4.92
CA ALA A 135 -2.50 -5.00 -6.21
C ALA A 135 -3.27 -4.32 -7.36
N LEU A 136 -4.61 -4.50 -7.38
CA LEU A 136 -5.49 -3.94 -8.40
C LEU A 136 -5.61 -2.42 -8.30
N VAL A 137 -5.74 -1.87 -7.09
CA VAL A 137 -5.89 -0.42 -6.91
C VAL A 137 -4.61 0.35 -7.21
N LEU A 138 -3.45 -0.27 -7.05
CA LEU A 138 -2.14 0.32 -7.40
C LEU A 138 -1.82 0.19 -8.90
N ALA A 139 -2.24 -0.92 -9.55
CA ALA A 139 -1.93 -1.20 -10.95
C ALA A 139 -3.13 -1.83 -11.66
N LEU A 140 -4.01 -1.01 -12.24
CA LEU A 140 -5.14 -1.48 -13.04
C LEU A 140 -4.66 -2.17 -14.34
N ASP A 141 -5.42 -3.17 -14.82
CA ASP A 141 -5.11 -3.88 -16.09
C ASP A 141 -4.96 -2.91 -17.26
N SER A 142 -5.83 -1.90 -17.36
CA SER A 142 -5.77 -0.90 -18.44
C SER A 142 -4.48 -0.08 -18.36
N GLU A 143 -4.10 0.37 -17.17
CA GLU A 143 -2.89 1.16 -16.98
C GLU A 143 -1.61 0.36 -17.27
N ILE A 144 -1.61 -0.94 -16.92
CA ILE A 144 -0.52 -1.85 -17.27
C ILE A 144 -0.43 -1.97 -18.79
N ALA A 145 -1.56 -2.18 -19.48
CA ALA A 145 -1.60 -2.28 -20.94
C ALA A 145 -1.09 -0.98 -21.60
N ASP A 146 -1.57 0.19 -21.14
CA ASP A 146 -1.14 1.50 -21.65
C ASP A 146 0.37 1.72 -21.47
N ARG A 147 0.94 1.29 -20.33
CA ARG A 147 2.39 1.39 -20.07
C ARG A 147 3.19 0.43 -20.93
N MET A 148 2.68 -0.78 -21.15
CA MET A 148 3.34 -1.74 -22.04
C MET A 148 3.36 -1.24 -23.49
N GLU A 149 2.27 -0.64 -23.96
CA GLU A 149 2.19 -0.01 -25.28
C GLU A 149 3.16 1.18 -25.37
N LEU A 150 3.14 2.10 -24.40
CA LEU A 150 4.03 3.26 -24.36
C LEU A 150 5.52 2.89 -24.42
N TYR A 151 5.91 1.77 -23.84
CA TYR A 151 7.29 1.31 -23.77
C TYR A 151 7.64 0.28 -24.86
N ASP A 152 6.72 0.02 -25.80
CA ASP A 152 6.88 -0.99 -26.87
C ASP A 152 7.28 -2.37 -26.30
N MET A 153 6.58 -2.80 -25.25
CA MET A 153 6.85 -4.06 -24.56
C MET A 153 6.03 -5.19 -25.19
N ASP A 154 6.72 -6.13 -25.85
CA ASP A 154 6.11 -7.36 -26.36
C ASP A 154 5.93 -8.38 -25.20
N ARG A 155 4.69 -8.83 -25.00
CA ARG A 155 4.35 -9.86 -24.00
C ARG A 155 5.16 -11.14 -24.18
N ALA A 156 5.39 -11.55 -25.45
CA ALA A 156 6.12 -12.78 -25.75
C ALA A 156 7.62 -12.65 -25.47
N GLN A 157 8.18 -11.45 -25.55
CA GLN A 157 9.61 -11.17 -25.38
C GLN A 157 9.95 -10.45 -24.07
N MET A 158 8.98 -10.32 -23.15
CA MET A 158 9.18 -9.65 -21.87
C MET A 158 10.39 -10.20 -21.11
N ARG A 159 11.19 -9.33 -20.53
CA ARG A 159 12.43 -9.61 -19.76
C ARG A 159 12.30 -9.10 -18.34
N VAL A 160 13.21 -9.50 -17.45
CA VAL A 160 13.29 -9.03 -16.07
C VAL A 160 13.29 -7.49 -15.99
N ARG A 161 14.08 -6.83 -16.83
CA ARG A 161 14.15 -5.35 -16.88
C ARG A 161 12.82 -4.68 -17.22
N ASP A 162 11.97 -5.32 -18.03
CA ASP A 162 10.68 -4.78 -18.44
C ASP A 162 9.70 -4.84 -17.26
N ILE A 163 9.74 -5.91 -16.47
CA ILE A 163 8.96 -6.04 -15.22
C ILE A 163 9.46 -5.03 -14.18
N VAL A 164 10.77 -4.81 -14.06
CA VAL A 164 11.33 -3.78 -13.15
C VAL A 164 10.85 -2.38 -13.55
N ARG A 165 10.82 -2.06 -14.85
CA ARG A 165 10.29 -0.78 -15.34
C ARG A 165 8.81 -0.60 -15.02
N LEU A 166 8.01 -1.65 -15.19
CA LEU A 166 6.60 -1.60 -14.79
C LEU A 166 6.46 -1.48 -13.27
N ALA A 167 7.27 -2.18 -12.50
CA ALA A 167 7.31 -2.06 -11.05
C ALA A 167 7.60 -0.61 -10.62
N ASP A 168 8.55 0.06 -11.26
CA ASP A 168 8.85 1.49 -11.05
C ASP A 168 7.64 2.38 -11.37
N CYS A 169 6.92 2.10 -12.45
CA CYS A 169 5.73 2.87 -12.83
C CYS A 169 4.62 2.81 -11.77
N PHE A 170 4.48 1.70 -11.07
CA PHE A 170 3.36 1.46 -10.15
C PHE A 170 3.76 1.48 -8.67
N GLY A 171 5.03 1.68 -8.33
CA GLY A 171 5.52 1.65 -6.96
C GLY A 171 5.35 0.27 -6.31
N LEU A 172 5.45 -0.79 -7.10
CA LEU A 172 5.35 -2.17 -6.66
C LEU A 172 6.73 -2.82 -6.60
N SER A 173 6.90 -3.82 -5.74
CA SER A 173 8.09 -4.68 -5.81
C SER A 173 8.07 -5.51 -7.10
N TYR A 174 9.25 -5.94 -7.55
CA TYR A 174 9.38 -6.84 -8.70
C TYR A 174 8.49 -8.08 -8.57
N THR A 175 8.49 -8.69 -7.40
CA THR A 175 7.64 -9.86 -7.11
C THR A 175 6.15 -9.53 -7.21
N ALA A 176 5.71 -8.41 -6.61
CA ALA A 176 4.31 -7.99 -6.67
C ALA A 176 3.88 -7.66 -8.10
N MET A 177 4.75 -7.00 -8.88
CA MET A 177 4.46 -6.71 -10.29
C MET A 177 4.41 -7.98 -11.15
N THR A 178 5.29 -8.95 -10.92
CA THR A 178 5.26 -10.26 -11.62
C THR A 178 3.94 -10.99 -11.36
N LEU A 179 3.50 -11.05 -10.09
CA LEU A 179 2.22 -11.64 -9.71
C LEU A 179 1.05 -10.89 -10.36
N ARG A 180 1.12 -9.56 -10.38
CA ARG A 180 0.08 -8.71 -10.97
C ARG A 180 -0.04 -8.89 -12.49
N LEU A 181 1.08 -9.05 -13.19
CA LEU A 181 1.11 -9.36 -14.63
C LEU A 181 0.48 -10.73 -14.93
N TYR A 182 0.74 -11.73 -14.09
CA TYR A 182 0.11 -13.04 -14.20
C TYR A 182 -1.39 -12.95 -13.94
N GLU A 183 -1.81 -12.27 -12.87
CA GLU A 183 -3.20 -12.07 -12.51
C GLU A 183 -4.00 -11.35 -13.62
N GLY A 184 -3.38 -10.35 -14.26
CA GLY A 184 -3.96 -9.59 -15.38
C GLY A 184 -3.93 -10.31 -16.74
N GLY A 185 -3.34 -11.51 -16.80
CA GLY A 185 -3.23 -12.28 -18.06
C GLY A 185 -2.17 -11.73 -19.03
N PHE A 186 -1.21 -10.93 -18.56
CA PHE A 186 -0.08 -10.45 -19.36
C PHE A 186 1.07 -11.46 -19.39
N LEU A 187 1.14 -12.34 -18.40
CA LEU A 187 2.08 -13.46 -18.33
C LEU A 187 1.35 -14.77 -18.16
N GLU A 188 1.87 -15.82 -18.80
CA GLU A 188 1.46 -17.20 -18.54
C GLU A 188 2.10 -17.74 -17.25
N LYS A 189 1.50 -18.79 -16.65
CA LYS A 189 1.93 -19.38 -15.37
C LYS A 189 3.42 -19.74 -15.34
N ASN A 190 3.87 -20.48 -16.35
CA ASN A 190 5.26 -20.96 -16.42
C ASN A 190 6.25 -19.79 -16.50
N ARG A 191 5.91 -18.75 -17.27
CA ARG A 191 6.76 -17.55 -17.38
C ARG A 191 6.77 -16.74 -16.10
N ALA A 192 5.61 -16.57 -15.46
CA ALA A 192 5.54 -15.90 -14.17
C ALA A 192 6.36 -16.64 -13.10
N GLY A 193 6.26 -17.99 -13.06
CA GLY A 193 7.09 -18.83 -12.19
C GLY A 193 8.58 -18.62 -12.43
N SER A 194 9.02 -18.67 -13.70
CA SER A 194 10.42 -18.42 -14.08
C SER A 194 10.90 -17.02 -13.68
N PHE A 195 10.06 -15.99 -13.82
CA PHE A 195 10.43 -14.64 -13.37
C PHE A 195 10.53 -14.53 -11.85
N LEU A 196 9.66 -15.19 -11.09
CA LEU A 196 9.74 -15.21 -9.62
C LEU A 196 11.04 -15.86 -9.13
N GLU A 197 11.56 -16.86 -9.82
CA GLU A 197 12.85 -17.49 -9.51
C GLU A 197 14.06 -16.62 -9.84
N ARG A 198 13.88 -15.63 -10.72
CA ARG A 198 14.93 -14.69 -11.17
C ARG A 198 14.90 -13.35 -10.42
N GLU A 199 14.37 -13.29 -9.21
CA GLU A 199 14.33 -12.07 -8.38
C GLU A 199 15.74 -11.48 -8.16
N TRP A 200 16.78 -12.32 -8.10
CA TRP A 200 18.16 -11.89 -7.98
C TRP A 200 18.64 -11.03 -9.17
N GLU A 201 18.24 -11.36 -10.41
CA GLU A 201 18.54 -10.54 -11.60
C GLU A 201 17.87 -9.17 -11.52
N ALA A 202 16.63 -9.13 -10.99
CA ALA A 202 15.92 -7.87 -10.82
C ALA A 202 16.65 -6.97 -9.82
N ARG A 203 17.12 -7.52 -8.70
CA ARG A 203 17.90 -6.79 -7.71
C ARG A 203 19.19 -6.24 -8.32
N GLN A 204 19.93 -7.06 -9.05
CA GLN A 204 21.15 -6.61 -9.73
C GLN A 204 20.84 -5.51 -10.75
N TYR A 205 19.79 -5.66 -11.56
CA TYR A 205 19.40 -4.63 -12.52
C TYR A 205 19.01 -3.30 -11.83
N ILE A 206 18.32 -3.35 -10.69
CA ILE A 206 17.95 -2.16 -9.90
C ILE A 206 19.21 -1.46 -9.37
N GLU A 207 20.19 -2.22 -8.85
CA GLU A 207 21.45 -1.69 -8.35
C GLU A 207 22.26 -1.01 -9.47
N ASP A 208 22.38 -1.66 -10.62
CA ASP A 208 23.18 -1.20 -11.75
C ASP A 208 22.56 0.01 -12.48
N SER A 209 21.23 0.00 -12.66
CA SER A 209 20.50 1.03 -13.42
C SER A 209 19.97 2.18 -12.60
N GLY A 210 19.79 1.99 -11.30
CA GLY A 210 19.11 2.95 -10.42
C GLY A 210 17.59 3.01 -10.60
N VAL A 211 17.01 2.26 -11.54
CA VAL A 211 15.54 2.14 -11.70
C VAL A 211 14.94 1.51 -10.45
N CYS A 212 13.80 1.97 -10.01
CA CYS A 212 13.14 1.57 -8.76
C CYS A 212 13.89 1.94 -7.47
N ARG A 213 15.08 2.51 -7.51
CA ARG A 213 15.90 2.76 -6.31
C ARG A 213 15.13 3.55 -5.24
N ARG A 214 14.32 4.53 -5.64
CA ARG A 214 13.48 5.32 -4.71
C ARG A 214 12.47 4.48 -3.93
N TRP A 215 12.00 3.37 -4.50
CA TRP A 215 11.00 2.51 -3.90
C TRP A 215 11.59 1.50 -2.92
N THR A 216 12.85 1.12 -3.13
CA THR A 216 13.55 0.12 -2.30
C THR A 216 14.18 0.71 -1.05
N VAL A 217 14.16 2.03 -0.89
CA VAL A 217 14.73 2.73 0.27
C VAL A 217 13.73 2.77 1.43
N ARG A 218 14.21 2.53 2.65
CA ARG A 218 13.49 2.79 3.90
C ARG A 218 13.36 4.29 4.08
N THR A 219 12.18 4.78 4.38
CA THR A 219 12.01 6.24 4.54
C THR A 219 12.36 6.69 5.95
N GLU A 220 12.16 5.84 6.95
CA GLU A 220 12.30 6.13 8.38
C GLU A 220 11.57 7.42 8.81
N GLU A 221 10.63 7.85 7.99
CA GLU A 221 9.84 9.04 8.19
C GLU A 221 8.93 8.86 9.42
N VAL A 222 8.81 9.94 10.20
CA VAL A 222 7.95 10.00 11.37
C VAL A 222 6.86 11.04 11.12
N CYS A 223 5.61 10.59 11.06
CA CYS A 223 4.43 11.43 10.89
C CYS A 223 3.33 10.94 11.84
N PHE A 224 2.82 11.84 12.68
CA PHE A 224 1.79 11.54 13.68
C PHE A 224 0.51 12.31 13.39
N GLY A 225 -0.26 11.85 12.41
CA GLY A 225 -1.59 12.37 12.14
C GLY A 225 -1.60 13.90 12.00
N GLU A 226 -2.52 14.54 12.70
CA GLU A 226 -2.71 16.00 12.69
C GLU A 226 -1.84 16.75 13.71
N LEU A 227 -1.18 16.07 14.65
CA LEU A 227 -0.37 16.74 15.68
C LEU A 227 0.66 17.74 15.14
N PRO A 228 1.42 17.44 14.05
CA PRO A 228 2.35 18.41 13.48
C PRO A 228 1.65 19.64 12.85
N VAL A 229 0.44 19.44 12.34
CA VAL A 229 -0.37 20.55 11.77
C VAL A 229 -0.89 21.43 12.91
N MET A 230 -1.50 20.82 13.92
CA MET A 230 -1.97 21.51 15.13
C MET A 230 -0.86 22.30 15.82
N LEU A 231 0.37 21.73 15.88
CA LEU A 231 1.50 22.44 16.43
C LEU A 231 1.79 23.73 15.66
N ARG A 232 1.85 23.66 14.34
CA ARG A 232 2.07 24.86 13.49
C ARG A 232 0.96 25.88 13.61
N GLU A 233 -0.30 25.45 13.56
CA GLU A 233 -1.44 26.33 13.72
C GLU A 233 -1.45 27.05 15.05
N ASN A 234 -1.10 26.38 16.14
CA ASN A 234 -0.97 26.96 17.47
C ASN A 234 0.22 27.95 17.55
N GLU A 235 1.35 27.63 16.92
CA GLU A 235 2.49 28.55 16.82
C GLU A 235 2.14 29.78 16.00
N ASP A 236 1.47 29.63 14.85
CA ASP A 236 1.08 30.73 13.97
C ASP A 236 -0.01 31.64 14.62
N SER A 237 -0.91 31.06 15.40
CA SER A 237 -1.95 31.81 16.14
C SER A 237 -1.47 32.43 17.44
N GLY A 238 -0.25 32.11 17.88
CA GLY A 238 0.30 32.59 19.16
C GLY A 238 -0.25 31.85 20.38
N ASP A 239 -0.92 30.71 20.21
CA ASP A 239 -1.34 29.83 21.31
C ASP A 239 -0.15 29.02 21.85
N ALA A 240 0.61 29.66 22.72
CA ALA A 240 1.81 29.06 23.33
C ALA A 240 1.50 27.80 24.17
N ASP A 241 0.35 27.73 24.83
CA ASP A 241 -0.05 26.58 25.65
C ASP A 241 -0.42 25.38 24.76
N GLY A 242 -1.20 25.63 23.70
CA GLY A 242 -1.54 24.62 22.70
C GLY A 242 -0.30 24.09 21.97
N ALA A 243 0.59 24.97 21.54
CA ALA A 243 1.85 24.60 20.91
C ALA A 243 2.75 23.77 21.83
N TRP A 244 2.86 24.14 23.12
CA TRP A 244 3.63 23.38 24.10
C TRP A 244 3.07 21.96 24.29
N LYS A 245 1.75 21.82 24.48
CA LYS A 245 1.08 20.52 24.63
C LYS A 245 1.28 19.61 23.41
N CYS A 246 1.16 20.15 22.19
CA CYS A 246 1.42 19.38 20.98
C CYS A 246 2.88 18.91 20.89
N ARG A 247 3.83 19.76 21.24
CA ARG A 247 5.27 19.43 21.24
C ARG A 247 5.60 18.37 22.27
N GLU A 248 5.14 18.54 23.51
CA GLU A 248 5.32 17.55 24.59
C GLU A 248 4.77 16.17 24.15
N ARG A 249 3.57 16.15 23.57
CA ARG A 249 2.96 14.90 23.09
C ARG A 249 3.75 14.24 21.97
N LEU A 250 4.28 15.02 21.02
CA LEU A 250 5.16 14.49 19.98
C LEU A 250 6.45 13.91 20.54
N GLU A 251 7.07 14.59 21.50
CA GLU A 251 8.29 14.12 22.19
C GLU A 251 8.06 12.85 22.98
N GLU A 252 6.94 12.73 23.72
CA GLU A 252 6.54 11.51 24.42
C GLU A 252 6.41 10.32 23.43
N ILE A 253 5.69 10.51 22.32
CA ILE A 253 5.49 9.47 21.32
C ILE A 253 6.83 9.05 20.70
N VAL A 254 7.66 10.01 20.28
CA VAL A 254 9.00 9.73 19.71
C VAL A 254 9.89 9.00 20.72
N SER A 255 9.85 9.42 22.01
CA SER A 255 10.62 8.76 23.07
C SER A 255 10.14 7.32 23.32
N ALA A 256 8.82 7.08 23.29
CA ALA A 256 8.26 5.74 23.45
C ALA A 256 8.64 4.79 22.29
N LEU A 257 8.75 5.31 21.07
CA LEU A 257 9.13 4.53 19.90
C LEU A 257 10.62 4.18 19.82
N ARG A 258 11.47 4.94 20.52
CA ARG A 258 12.93 4.68 20.58
C ARG A 258 13.34 3.64 21.61
N LYS A 259 12.47 3.29 22.54
CA LYS A 259 12.66 2.23 23.55
C LYS A 259 12.27 0.87 23.01
#